data_14e8f576240621d6d556cdc9d4ce948d
#
_entry.id   14e8f576240621d6d556cdc9d4ce948d
#
_cell.length_a   1.000
_cell.length_b   1.000
_cell.length_c   1.000
_cell.angle_alpha   90.00
_cell.angle_beta   90.00
_cell.angle_gamma   90.00
#
_symmetry.space_group_name_H-M   'P 1'
#
loop_
_entity.id
_entity.type
_entity.pdbx_description
1 polymer ?
#
loop_
_entity_poly.entity_id
_entity_poly.type
_entity_poly.pdbx_seq_one_letter_code
_entity_poly.pdbx_strand_id
1 'polypeptide(L)'
;NHLGIKLTALLTDWSGYIILGTTAALIVLCLALAPTLEFSRLWTFTNYSGEAGGNVWPQSDSMIYLFALSLLLPIYTITGYDASAHTSEETYKAAHSVPRGIVHSVLWSSLFGWVMLWAMVIAIPDMAEGAKQGWNVFFYMIGAIMPGWLAKLLFLFILIAQFLCGLATVTSASRMIFAFSRDGGLPFISKWVSKVSPRFRTPVAAIWTGAVLEFLFVWMAQTVSIGGTNIYTIVVNATLIFLFLSFTVPIALGIFAIGTPKWPTMGPWYIGITLYRLFAAASVLCMALIIY
;
A
#
# COMPACT_ATOMS: atom_id res chain seq x y z
N ASN A 1 1.30 0.31 -19.84
CA ASN A 1 -0.15 0.17 -19.86
C ASN A 1 -0.75 0.45 -21.24
N HIS A 2 -0.43 1.59 -21.86
CA HIS A 2 -0.98 1.95 -23.19
C HIS A 2 -0.56 0.97 -24.30
N LEU A 3 0.70 0.54 -24.32
CA LEU A 3 1.29 -0.30 -25.37
C LEU A 3 0.94 -1.79 -25.31
N GLY A 4 0.13 -2.20 -24.33
CA GLY A 4 -0.36 -3.57 -24.18
C GLY A 4 -0.01 -4.21 -22.86
N ILE A 5 -0.81 -5.21 -22.48
CA ILE A 5 -0.69 -5.89 -21.18
C ILE A 5 0.60 -6.72 -21.04
N LYS A 6 1.10 -7.28 -22.14
CA LYS A 6 2.32 -8.14 -22.09
C LYS A 6 3.54 -7.40 -21.59
N LEU A 7 3.80 -6.18 -22.10
CA LEU A 7 4.92 -5.35 -21.64
C LEU A 7 4.72 -4.93 -20.20
N THR A 8 3.50 -4.54 -19.84
CA THR A 8 3.17 -4.15 -18.48
C THR A 8 3.38 -5.31 -17.49
N ALA A 9 2.90 -6.52 -17.82
CA ALA A 9 3.10 -7.71 -17.00
C ALA A 9 4.58 -8.03 -16.83
N LEU A 10 5.39 -8.01 -17.90
CA LEU A 10 6.82 -8.22 -17.81
C LEU A 10 7.51 -7.23 -16.87
N LEU A 11 7.18 -5.93 -16.99
CA LEU A 11 7.75 -4.89 -16.11
C LEU A 11 7.28 -5.05 -14.66
N THR A 12 6.04 -5.49 -14.45
CA THR A 12 5.51 -5.77 -13.11
C THR A 12 6.18 -6.98 -12.48
N ASP A 13 6.45 -8.04 -13.25
CA ASP A 13 7.21 -9.21 -12.76
C ASP A 13 8.62 -8.80 -12.34
N TRP A 14 9.32 -8.02 -13.16
CA TRP A 14 10.63 -7.46 -12.79
C TRP A 14 10.57 -6.57 -11.55
N SER A 15 9.50 -5.81 -11.37
CA SER A 15 9.33 -4.98 -10.17
C SER A 15 9.37 -5.80 -8.89
N GLY A 16 8.72 -6.95 -8.88
CA GLY A 16 8.74 -7.86 -7.74
C GLY A 16 10.15 -8.28 -7.35
N TYR A 17 10.97 -8.69 -8.32
CA TYR A 17 12.38 -9.07 -8.06
C TYR A 17 13.21 -7.87 -7.58
N ILE A 18 13.03 -6.69 -8.17
CA ILE A 18 13.75 -5.47 -7.77
C ILE A 18 13.36 -5.06 -6.36
N ILE A 19 12.07 -5.06 -6.01
CA ILE A 19 11.57 -4.72 -4.68
C ILE A 19 12.14 -5.68 -3.64
N LEU A 20 11.99 -7.00 -3.86
CA LEU A 20 12.49 -8.01 -2.92
C LEU A 20 14.02 -7.96 -2.79
N GLY A 21 14.74 -7.82 -3.90
CA GLY A 21 16.18 -7.70 -3.90
C GLY A 21 16.67 -6.44 -3.18
N THR A 22 16.02 -5.30 -3.43
CA THR A 22 16.35 -4.03 -2.75
C THR A 22 16.05 -4.10 -1.26
N THR A 23 14.92 -4.70 -0.87
CA THR A 23 14.56 -4.91 0.53
C THR A 23 15.58 -5.82 1.22
N ALA A 24 15.95 -6.95 0.61
CA ALA A 24 16.98 -7.83 1.14
C ALA A 24 18.34 -7.14 1.28
N ALA A 25 18.73 -6.37 0.26
CA ALA A 25 19.97 -5.57 0.30
C ALA A 25 19.92 -4.53 1.44
N LEU A 26 18.80 -3.82 1.61
CA LEU A 26 18.62 -2.86 2.70
C LEU A 26 18.77 -3.55 4.07
N ILE A 27 18.12 -4.70 4.28
CA ILE A 27 18.22 -5.47 5.52
C ILE A 27 19.69 -5.82 5.80
N VAL A 28 20.36 -6.42 4.83
CA VAL A 28 21.76 -6.85 4.98
C VAL A 28 22.68 -5.66 5.24
N LEU A 29 22.51 -4.56 4.51
CA LEU A 29 23.32 -3.36 4.68
C LEU A 29 23.09 -2.69 6.03
N CYS A 30 21.84 -2.60 6.50
CA CYS A 30 21.55 -2.09 7.85
C CYS A 30 22.23 -2.93 8.91
N LEU A 31 22.15 -4.25 8.84
CA LEU A 31 22.75 -5.14 9.83
C LEU A 31 24.27 -5.19 9.78
N ALA A 32 24.85 -5.04 8.58
CA ALA A 32 26.31 -5.16 8.38
C ALA A 32 27.08 -3.85 8.63
N LEU A 33 26.46 -2.70 8.37
CA LEU A 33 27.14 -1.40 8.38
C LEU A 33 26.76 -0.56 9.61
N ALA A 34 25.72 -0.90 10.35
CA ALA A 34 25.37 -0.18 11.57
C ALA A 34 26.52 -0.24 12.59
N PRO A 35 26.92 0.89 13.18
CA PRO A 35 28.00 0.92 14.18
C PRO A 35 27.63 0.17 15.45
N THR A 36 26.34 0.12 15.79
CA THR A 36 25.79 -0.60 16.92
C THR A 36 24.45 -1.22 16.52
N LEU A 37 24.14 -2.38 17.08
CA LEU A 37 22.86 -3.07 16.88
C LEU A 37 22.17 -3.21 18.24
N GLU A 38 21.14 -2.40 18.45
CA GLU A 38 20.41 -2.31 19.71
C GLU A 38 19.15 -3.20 19.70
N PHE A 39 19.32 -4.49 19.97
CA PHE A 39 18.21 -5.47 19.94
C PHE A 39 17.15 -5.21 21.00
N SER A 40 17.49 -4.54 22.10
CA SER A 40 16.53 -4.18 23.17
C SER A 40 15.34 -3.37 22.63
N ARG A 41 15.53 -2.60 21.57
CA ARG A 41 14.49 -1.78 20.92
C ARG A 41 13.34 -2.59 20.34
N LEU A 42 13.50 -3.89 20.11
CA LEU A 42 12.44 -4.74 19.58
C LEU A 42 11.32 -5.03 20.60
N TRP A 43 11.61 -4.86 21.89
CA TRP A 43 10.65 -5.10 22.99
C TRP A 43 10.57 -3.98 24.02
N THR A 44 11.28 -2.88 23.79
CA THR A 44 11.12 -1.67 24.58
C THR A 44 10.34 -0.64 23.79
N PHE A 45 9.33 -0.05 24.39
CA PHE A 45 8.55 1.02 23.80
C PHE A 45 8.83 2.33 24.54
N THR A 46 9.50 3.26 23.87
CA THR A 46 9.85 4.57 24.44
C THR A 46 8.99 5.65 23.80
N ASN A 47 8.40 6.52 24.62
CA ASN A 47 7.61 7.64 24.13
C ASN A 47 8.54 8.79 23.75
N TYR A 48 8.62 9.06 22.44
CA TYR A 48 9.32 10.23 21.88
C TYR A 48 8.36 11.35 21.48
N SER A 49 7.05 11.20 21.67
CA SER A 49 6.09 12.26 21.42
C SER A 49 6.22 13.35 22.47
N GLY A 50 6.41 14.58 22.04
CA GLY A 50 6.59 15.70 22.97
C GLY A 50 8.03 16.02 23.35
N GLU A 51 9.03 15.29 22.85
CA GLU A 51 10.42 15.68 22.95
C GLU A 51 10.65 17.04 22.26
N ALA A 52 11.47 17.89 22.86
CA ALA A 52 11.78 19.19 22.31
C ALA A 52 12.44 19.07 20.93
N GLY A 53 11.82 19.65 19.92
CA GLY A 53 12.25 19.53 18.52
C GLY A 53 11.88 18.22 17.85
N GLY A 54 11.13 17.34 18.52
CA GLY A 54 10.61 16.10 17.94
C GLY A 54 9.46 16.34 16.97
N ASN A 55 9.44 15.56 15.87
CA ASN A 55 8.37 15.58 14.88
C ASN A 55 7.42 14.37 15.00
N VAL A 56 7.41 13.72 16.17
CA VAL A 56 6.52 12.60 16.46
C VAL A 56 5.17 13.17 16.89
N TRP A 57 4.16 12.94 16.09
CA TRP A 57 2.80 13.44 16.30
C TRP A 57 1.78 12.29 16.22
N PRO A 58 0.69 12.32 16.99
CA PRO A 58 0.32 13.34 17.99
C PRO A 58 1.12 13.19 19.29
N GLN A 59 1.30 14.31 20.00
CA GLN A 59 1.85 14.27 21.36
C GLN A 59 0.84 13.63 22.32
N SER A 60 1.26 12.60 23.05
CA SER A 60 0.40 11.91 24.01
C SER A 60 1.22 11.20 25.08
N ASP A 61 0.70 11.18 26.31
CA ASP A 61 1.26 10.38 27.39
C ASP A 61 0.75 8.92 27.39
N SER A 62 -0.28 8.64 26.58
CA SER A 62 -0.85 7.30 26.49
C SER A 62 -0.04 6.40 25.58
N MET A 63 0.77 5.51 26.17
CA MET A 63 1.57 4.52 25.43
C MET A 63 0.71 3.57 24.59
N ILE A 64 -0.47 3.19 25.09
CA ILE A 64 -1.39 2.30 24.37
C ILE A 64 -1.91 3.00 23.11
N TYR A 65 -2.29 4.27 23.22
CA TYR A 65 -2.76 5.06 22.08
C TYR A 65 -1.66 5.24 21.02
N LEU A 66 -0.44 5.60 21.44
CA LEU A 66 0.71 5.74 20.53
C LEU A 66 1.08 4.41 19.86
N PHE A 67 1.01 3.31 20.61
CA PHE A 67 1.23 1.97 20.06
C PHE A 67 0.16 1.63 19.00
N ALA A 68 -1.12 1.89 19.28
CA ALA A 68 -2.20 1.67 18.31
C ALA A 68 -1.99 2.50 17.04
N LEU A 69 -1.62 3.79 17.18
CA LEU A 69 -1.29 4.64 16.04
C LEU A 69 -0.08 4.14 15.24
N SER A 70 0.93 3.59 15.90
CA SER A 70 2.11 3.06 15.21
C SER A 70 1.79 1.88 14.29
N LEU A 71 0.68 1.17 14.51
CA LEU A 71 0.24 0.07 13.64
C LEU A 71 -0.31 0.55 12.30
N LEU A 72 -0.67 1.82 12.14
CA LEU A 72 -1.20 2.35 10.89
C LEU A 72 -0.18 2.28 9.75
N LEU A 73 1.10 2.55 10.02
CA LEU A 73 2.16 2.47 9.00
C LEU A 73 2.38 1.04 8.48
N PRO A 74 2.54 0.00 9.33
CA PRO A 74 2.59 -1.40 8.88
C PRO A 74 1.35 -1.83 8.09
N ILE A 75 0.16 -1.38 8.48
CA ILE A 75 -1.08 -1.67 7.74
C ILE A 75 -1.01 -1.06 6.33
N TYR A 76 -0.47 0.14 6.20
CA TYR A 76 -0.29 0.77 4.88
C TYR A 76 0.68 -0.03 3.98
N THR A 77 1.69 -0.66 4.55
CA THR A 77 2.68 -1.47 3.83
C THR A 77 2.07 -2.66 3.11
N ILE A 78 0.96 -3.21 3.61
CA ILE A 78 0.25 -4.36 3.01
C ILE A 78 -0.91 -3.95 2.10
N THR A 79 -1.20 -2.67 1.92
CA THR A 79 -2.25 -2.22 1.00
C THR A 79 -1.90 -2.49 -0.46
N GLY A 80 -2.92 -2.53 -1.33
CA GLY A 80 -2.76 -2.85 -2.75
C GLY A 80 -2.82 -4.36 -3.07
N TYR A 81 -3.10 -5.22 -2.08
CA TYR A 81 -3.32 -6.66 -2.29
C TYR A 81 -4.50 -6.94 -3.22
N ASP A 82 -5.45 -6.04 -3.29
CA ASP A 82 -6.63 -6.07 -4.14
C ASP A 82 -6.33 -5.84 -5.64
N ALA A 83 -5.12 -5.39 -5.98
CA ALA A 83 -4.71 -5.17 -7.38
C ALA A 83 -4.93 -6.41 -8.27
N SER A 84 -4.75 -7.61 -7.71
CA SER A 84 -5.04 -8.88 -8.40
C SER A 84 -6.52 -9.05 -8.74
N ALA A 85 -7.44 -8.50 -7.93
CA ALA A 85 -8.87 -8.56 -8.19
C ALA A 85 -9.26 -7.67 -9.38
N HIS A 86 -8.65 -6.49 -9.53
CA HIS A 86 -8.92 -5.57 -10.63
C HIS A 86 -8.46 -6.10 -12.00
N THR A 87 -7.56 -7.07 -12.02
CA THR A 87 -7.08 -7.74 -13.24
C THR A 87 -7.71 -9.12 -13.45
N SER A 88 -8.73 -9.50 -12.69
CA SER A 88 -9.35 -10.82 -12.71
C SER A 88 -9.93 -11.20 -14.07
N GLU A 89 -10.49 -10.26 -14.83
CA GLU A 89 -11.03 -10.49 -16.17
C GLU A 89 -9.95 -10.87 -17.21
N GLU A 90 -8.69 -10.50 -16.95
CA GLU A 90 -7.53 -10.79 -17.83
C GLU A 90 -6.70 -11.98 -17.30
N THR A 91 -7.08 -12.56 -16.14
CA THR A 91 -6.31 -13.60 -15.44
C THR A 91 -6.79 -15.01 -15.79
N TYR A 92 -5.87 -15.87 -16.21
CA TYR A 92 -6.17 -17.29 -16.44
C TYR A 92 -6.52 -17.99 -15.15
N LYS A 93 -7.64 -18.79 -15.14
CA LYS A 93 -8.17 -19.45 -13.94
C LYS A 93 -8.34 -18.50 -12.74
N ALA A 94 -8.91 -17.32 -12.96
CA ALA A 94 -9.03 -16.26 -11.97
C ALA A 94 -9.57 -16.74 -10.61
N ALA A 95 -10.56 -17.65 -10.59
CA ALA A 95 -11.13 -18.20 -9.35
C ALA A 95 -10.10 -18.86 -8.42
N HIS A 96 -8.98 -19.36 -8.94
CA HIS A 96 -7.88 -19.93 -8.16
C HIS A 96 -6.70 -18.98 -8.01
N SER A 97 -6.32 -18.29 -9.12
CA SER A 97 -5.10 -17.48 -9.16
C SER A 97 -5.25 -16.17 -8.39
N VAL A 98 -6.41 -15.52 -8.49
CA VAL A 98 -6.62 -14.21 -7.83
C VAL A 98 -6.61 -14.30 -6.31
N PRO A 99 -7.39 -15.20 -5.66
CA PRO A 99 -7.33 -15.33 -4.20
C PRO A 99 -5.94 -15.72 -3.70
N ARG A 100 -5.25 -16.61 -4.44
CA ARG A 100 -3.87 -17.00 -4.11
C ARG A 100 -2.92 -15.80 -4.22
N GLY A 101 -3.04 -14.99 -5.25
CA GLY A 101 -2.27 -13.74 -5.43
C GLY A 101 -2.47 -12.79 -4.27
N ILE A 102 -3.71 -12.55 -3.85
CA ILE A 102 -4.05 -11.70 -2.71
C ILE A 102 -3.40 -12.20 -1.42
N VAL A 103 -3.60 -13.49 -1.08
CA VAL A 103 -3.04 -14.06 0.15
C VAL A 103 -1.52 -14.02 0.16
N HIS A 104 -0.87 -14.37 -0.96
CA HIS A 104 0.60 -14.34 -1.06
C HIS A 104 1.15 -12.91 -1.00
N SER A 105 0.48 -11.93 -1.61
CA SER A 105 0.92 -10.54 -1.54
C SER A 105 0.91 -10.02 -0.11
N VAL A 106 -0.16 -10.27 0.64
CA VAL A 106 -0.23 -9.89 2.07
C VAL A 106 0.82 -10.62 2.89
N LEU A 107 0.95 -11.95 2.73
CA LEU A 107 1.90 -12.75 3.50
C LEU A 107 3.35 -12.30 3.30
N TRP A 108 3.79 -12.19 2.04
CA TRP A 108 5.17 -11.84 1.74
C TRP A 108 5.48 -10.38 2.04
N SER A 109 4.56 -9.45 1.75
CA SER A 109 4.74 -8.04 2.10
C SER A 109 4.83 -7.85 3.62
N SER A 110 4.00 -8.55 4.40
CA SER A 110 4.06 -8.52 5.86
C SER A 110 5.39 -9.07 6.38
N LEU A 111 5.82 -10.23 5.88
CA LEU A 111 7.06 -10.87 6.35
C LEU A 111 8.29 -10.03 6.03
N PHE A 112 8.46 -9.62 4.78
CA PHE A 112 9.60 -8.82 4.37
C PHE A 112 9.58 -7.41 4.98
N GLY A 113 8.41 -6.78 5.05
CA GLY A 113 8.23 -5.48 5.69
C GLY A 113 8.57 -5.52 7.17
N TRP A 114 8.15 -6.58 7.87
CA TRP A 114 8.43 -6.76 9.29
C TRP A 114 9.94 -6.95 9.58
N VAL A 115 10.59 -7.84 8.83
CA VAL A 115 12.04 -8.06 8.96
C VAL A 115 12.83 -6.80 8.60
N MET A 116 12.41 -6.08 7.55
CA MET A 116 13.03 -4.81 7.16
C MET A 116 12.89 -3.76 8.28
N LEU A 117 11.70 -3.62 8.83
CA LEU A 117 11.44 -2.67 9.92
C LEU A 117 12.30 -2.97 11.15
N TRP A 118 12.42 -4.25 11.53
CA TRP A 118 13.29 -4.68 12.61
C TRP A 118 14.75 -4.31 12.34
N ALA A 119 15.27 -4.64 11.15
CA ALA A 119 16.63 -4.31 10.78
C ALA A 119 16.90 -2.81 10.86
N MET A 120 15.96 -1.98 10.42
CA MET A 120 16.05 -0.53 10.50
C MET A 120 16.04 -0.03 11.94
N VAL A 121 15.09 -0.47 12.76
CA VAL A 121 14.95 -0.02 14.16
C VAL A 121 16.17 -0.34 15.00
N ILE A 122 16.74 -1.54 14.85
CA ILE A 122 17.96 -1.93 15.61
C ILE A 122 19.22 -1.25 15.09
N ALA A 123 19.23 -0.78 13.83
CA ALA A 123 20.39 -0.16 13.18
C ALA A 123 20.43 1.37 13.32
N ILE A 124 19.35 2.04 13.75
CA ILE A 124 19.36 3.50 13.97
C ILE A 124 20.42 3.85 15.03
N PRO A 125 21.40 4.72 14.73
CA PRO A 125 22.45 5.05 15.68
C PRO A 125 21.91 5.75 16.94
N ASP A 126 21.09 6.77 16.77
CA ASP A 126 20.44 7.53 17.84
C ASP A 126 18.95 7.65 17.58
N MET A 127 18.15 7.05 18.49
CA MET A 127 16.69 7.02 18.36
C MET A 127 16.05 8.37 18.68
N ALA A 128 16.60 9.14 19.63
CA ALA A 128 16.09 10.47 19.97
C ALA A 128 16.32 11.44 18.82
N GLU A 129 17.50 11.40 18.21
CA GLU A 129 17.77 12.21 17.03
C GLU A 129 16.93 11.76 15.83
N GLY A 130 16.74 10.44 15.64
CA GLY A 130 15.84 9.89 14.62
C GLY A 130 14.39 10.39 14.80
N ALA A 131 13.88 10.48 16.01
CA ALA A 131 12.55 11.01 16.30
C ALA A 131 12.40 12.49 15.90
N LYS A 132 13.45 13.30 16.07
CA LYS A 132 13.45 14.71 15.62
C LYS A 132 13.37 14.85 14.10
N GLN A 133 13.85 13.85 13.34
CA GLN A 133 13.79 13.84 11.88
C GLN A 133 12.38 13.56 11.32
N GLY A 134 11.48 13.02 12.11
CA GLY A 134 10.11 12.69 11.69
C GLY A 134 10.10 11.85 10.40
N TRP A 135 9.46 12.34 9.36
CA TRP A 135 9.40 11.64 8.05
C TRP A 135 10.74 11.44 7.36
N ASN A 136 11.78 12.15 7.75
CA ASN A 136 13.13 12.03 7.19
C ASN A 136 13.99 10.98 7.92
N VAL A 137 13.47 10.29 8.95
CA VAL A 137 14.23 9.31 9.75
C VAL A 137 14.91 8.23 8.90
N PHE A 138 14.28 7.79 7.83
CA PHE A 138 14.86 6.83 6.89
C PHE A 138 16.13 7.37 6.23
N PHE A 139 16.09 8.60 5.73
CA PHE A 139 17.25 9.23 5.07
C PHE A 139 18.36 9.54 6.07
N TYR A 140 18.00 9.98 7.27
CA TYR A 140 18.93 10.17 8.39
C TYR A 140 19.69 8.88 8.70
N MET A 141 18.97 7.79 8.93
CA MET A 141 19.57 6.49 9.23
C MET A 141 20.52 6.03 8.13
N ILE A 142 20.07 6.03 6.87
CA ILE A 142 20.91 5.62 5.73
C ILE A 142 22.16 6.48 5.61
N GLY A 143 22.04 7.80 5.76
CA GLY A 143 23.17 8.73 5.72
C GLY A 143 24.15 8.55 6.88
N ALA A 144 23.68 8.10 8.04
CA ALA A 144 24.51 7.86 9.22
C ALA A 144 25.28 6.53 9.17
N ILE A 145 24.73 5.49 8.53
CA ILE A 145 25.31 4.14 8.54
C ILE A 145 26.00 3.75 7.23
N MET A 146 25.70 4.40 6.11
CA MET A 146 26.23 4.02 4.79
C MET A 146 27.12 5.09 4.16
N PRO A 147 28.17 4.70 3.44
CA PRO A 147 28.94 5.63 2.61
C PRO A 147 28.04 6.21 1.51
N GLY A 148 28.27 7.49 1.18
CA GLY A 148 27.36 8.25 0.31
C GLY A 148 27.14 7.67 -1.09
N TRP A 149 28.14 6.97 -1.67
CA TRP A 149 27.98 6.30 -2.97
C TRP A 149 27.00 5.12 -2.89
N LEU A 150 27.05 4.34 -1.77
CA LEU A 150 26.20 3.18 -1.56
C LEU A 150 24.77 3.62 -1.26
N ALA A 151 24.59 4.66 -0.45
CA ALA A 151 23.29 5.28 -0.21
C ALA A 151 22.64 5.76 -1.53
N LYS A 152 23.39 6.43 -2.40
CA LYS A 152 22.88 6.85 -3.72
C LYS A 152 22.48 5.68 -4.61
N LEU A 153 23.26 4.61 -4.61
CA LEU A 153 22.93 3.39 -5.35
C LEU A 153 21.64 2.74 -4.82
N LEU A 154 21.49 2.64 -3.51
CA LEU A 154 20.27 2.13 -2.87
C LEU A 154 19.05 3.00 -3.24
N PHE A 155 19.17 4.32 -3.15
CA PHE A 155 18.10 5.24 -3.53
C PHE A 155 17.71 5.12 -5.00
N LEU A 156 18.67 4.86 -5.90
CA LEU A 156 18.38 4.59 -7.31
C LEU A 156 17.52 3.33 -7.48
N PHE A 157 17.83 2.24 -6.79
CA PHE A 157 17.02 1.02 -6.84
C PHE A 157 15.62 1.24 -6.23
N ILE A 158 15.53 1.98 -5.12
CA ILE A 158 14.26 2.37 -4.53
C ILE A 158 13.43 3.20 -5.52
N LEU A 159 14.04 4.17 -6.20
CA LEU A 159 13.37 4.99 -7.22
C LEU A 159 12.83 4.15 -8.38
N ILE A 160 13.62 3.19 -8.88
CA ILE A 160 13.18 2.26 -9.93
C ILE A 160 12.03 1.40 -9.43
N ALA A 161 12.12 0.87 -8.21
CA ALA A 161 11.07 0.07 -7.59
C ALA A 161 9.76 0.86 -7.45
N GLN A 162 9.83 2.12 -6.99
CA GLN A 162 8.67 3.01 -6.89
C GLN A 162 8.05 3.34 -8.25
N PHE A 163 8.86 3.59 -9.26
CA PHE A 163 8.37 3.82 -10.62
C PHE A 163 7.59 2.60 -11.16
N LEU A 164 8.13 1.40 -10.96
CA LEU A 164 7.48 0.16 -11.39
C LEU A 164 6.22 -0.15 -10.56
N CYS A 165 6.21 0.17 -9.27
CA CYS A 165 5.02 0.10 -8.42
C CYS A 165 3.93 1.04 -8.95
N GLY A 166 4.26 2.28 -9.28
CA GLY A 166 3.35 3.23 -9.93
C GLY A 166 2.76 2.69 -11.23
N LEU A 167 3.56 1.97 -12.04
CA LEU A 167 3.07 1.33 -13.25
C LEU A 167 1.99 0.26 -12.97
N ALA A 168 2.16 -0.53 -11.91
CA ALA A 168 1.16 -1.51 -11.47
C ALA A 168 -0.11 -0.83 -10.94
N THR A 169 0.03 0.27 -10.19
CA THR A 169 -1.10 1.06 -9.70
C THR A 169 -1.93 1.65 -10.85
N VAL A 170 -1.29 2.21 -11.87
CA VAL A 170 -1.97 2.68 -13.09
C VAL A 170 -2.71 1.53 -13.80
N THR A 171 -2.16 0.31 -13.75
CA THR A 171 -2.85 -0.87 -14.32
C THR A 171 -4.16 -1.11 -13.57
N SER A 172 -4.14 -1.24 -12.26
CA SER A 172 -5.33 -1.50 -11.44
C SER A 172 -6.36 -0.37 -11.55
N ALA A 173 -5.93 0.88 -11.40
CA ALA A 173 -6.78 2.06 -11.49
C ALA A 173 -7.48 2.16 -12.85
N SER A 174 -6.76 1.93 -13.94
CA SER A 174 -7.34 2.00 -15.28
C SER A 174 -8.38 0.90 -15.55
N ARG A 175 -8.22 -0.31 -14.98
CA ARG A 175 -9.22 -1.39 -15.09
C ARG A 175 -10.46 -1.06 -14.26
N MET A 176 -10.27 -0.52 -13.08
CA MET A 176 -11.37 -0.06 -12.22
C MET A 176 -12.17 1.07 -12.91
N ILE A 177 -11.49 2.10 -13.43
CA ILE A 177 -12.14 3.20 -14.17
C ILE A 177 -12.89 2.66 -15.41
N PHE A 178 -12.28 1.71 -16.13
CA PHE A 178 -12.91 1.06 -17.28
C PHE A 178 -14.17 0.29 -16.89
N ALA A 179 -14.11 -0.58 -15.87
CA ALA A 179 -15.24 -1.37 -15.40
C ALA A 179 -16.38 -0.48 -14.91
N PHE A 180 -16.08 0.52 -14.10
CA PHE A 180 -17.04 1.49 -13.58
C PHE A 180 -17.71 2.29 -14.73
N SER A 181 -16.93 2.68 -15.74
CA SER A 181 -17.45 3.31 -16.96
C SER A 181 -18.35 2.39 -17.76
N ARG A 182 -17.93 1.14 -17.98
CA ARG A 182 -18.69 0.14 -18.71
C ARG A 182 -20.08 -0.06 -18.11
N ASP A 183 -20.13 -0.07 -16.78
CA ASP A 183 -21.37 -0.24 -16.01
C ASP A 183 -22.20 1.07 -15.88
N GLY A 184 -21.78 2.14 -16.59
CA GLY A 184 -22.51 3.40 -16.64
C GLY A 184 -22.29 4.34 -15.46
N GLY A 185 -21.32 4.04 -14.59
CA GLY A 185 -21.04 4.81 -13.36
C GLY A 185 -20.48 6.21 -13.58
N LEU A 186 -19.94 6.52 -14.78
CA LEU A 186 -19.45 7.86 -15.10
C LEU A 186 -20.47 8.62 -15.98
N PRO A 187 -21.23 9.57 -15.41
CA PRO A 187 -22.18 10.35 -16.20
C PRO A 187 -21.47 11.07 -17.34
N PHE A 188 -22.12 11.13 -18.52
CA PHE A 188 -21.70 11.79 -19.76
C PHE A 188 -20.48 11.20 -20.48
N ILE A 189 -19.48 10.63 -19.80
CA ILE A 189 -18.22 10.17 -20.41
C ILE A 189 -18.08 8.63 -20.46
N SER A 190 -19.00 7.87 -19.86
CA SER A 190 -18.95 6.39 -19.81
C SER A 190 -18.68 5.75 -21.16
N LYS A 191 -19.41 6.14 -22.20
CA LYS A 191 -19.28 5.61 -23.58
C LYS A 191 -17.89 5.84 -24.19
N TRP A 192 -17.19 6.88 -23.78
CA TRP A 192 -15.86 7.19 -24.28
C TRP A 192 -14.79 6.46 -23.48
N VAL A 193 -14.88 6.50 -22.15
CA VAL A 193 -13.90 5.89 -21.24
C VAL A 193 -13.92 4.36 -21.31
N SER A 194 -15.09 3.75 -21.55
CA SER A 194 -15.26 2.29 -21.69
C SER A 194 -14.80 1.71 -23.04
N LYS A 195 -14.15 2.50 -23.91
CA LYS A 195 -13.63 2.00 -25.17
C LYS A 195 -12.31 1.26 -25.00
N VAL A 196 -12.23 0.06 -25.59
CA VAL A 196 -11.00 -0.70 -25.72
C VAL A 196 -10.37 -0.42 -27.08
N SER A 197 -9.07 -0.17 -27.10
CA SER A 197 -8.33 0.06 -28.34
C SER A 197 -8.23 -1.24 -29.16
N PRO A 198 -8.66 -1.26 -30.43
CA PRO A 198 -8.48 -2.43 -31.28
C PRO A 198 -7.03 -2.83 -31.51
N ARG A 199 -6.13 -1.83 -31.55
CA ARG A 199 -4.70 -2.02 -31.80
C ARG A 199 -3.96 -2.58 -30.59
N PHE A 200 -4.18 -2.00 -29.41
CA PHE A 200 -3.42 -2.31 -28.19
C PHE A 200 -4.17 -3.28 -27.27
N ARG A 201 -5.45 -3.51 -27.51
CA ARG A 201 -6.34 -4.34 -26.66
C ARG A 201 -6.33 -3.91 -25.20
N THR A 202 -6.21 -2.62 -24.96
CA THR A 202 -6.18 -1.99 -23.63
C THR A 202 -7.22 -0.86 -23.58
N PRO A 203 -7.75 -0.52 -22.39
CA PRO A 203 -8.70 0.58 -22.23
C PRO A 203 -7.95 1.93 -22.23
N VAL A 204 -7.46 2.34 -23.41
CA VAL A 204 -6.59 3.52 -23.57
C VAL A 204 -7.23 4.79 -23.01
N ALA A 205 -8.54 4.99 -23.24
CA ALA A 205 -9.23 6.16 -22.72
C ALA A 205 -9.23 6.17 -21.17
N ALA A 206 -9.48 5.04 -20.51
CA ALA A 206 -9.44 4.92 -19.07
C ALA A 206 -8.02 5.16 -18.51
N ILE A 207 -6.98 4.64 -19.19
CA ILE A 207 -5.56 4.86 -18.79
C ILE A 207 -5.24 6.36 -18.81
N TRP A 208 -5.58 7.06 -19.89
CA TRP A 208 -5.30 8.49 -19.98
C TRP A 208 -6.17 9.34 -19.05
N THR A 209 -7.42 8.94 -18.80
CA THR A 209 -8.27 9.59 -17.80
C THR A 209 -7.61 9.49 -16.40
N GLY A 210 -7.17 8.30 -16.01
CA GLY A 210 -6.42 8.12 -14.75
C GLY A 210 -5.17 8.99 -14.71
N ALA A 211 -4.32 8.94 -15.73
CA ALA A 211 -3.08 9.71 -15.80
C ALA A 211 -3.30 11.23 -15.71
N VAL A 212 -4.35 11.76 -16.33
CA VAL A 212 -4.71 13.18 -16.23
C VAL A 212 -5.16 13.53 -14.83
N LEU A 213 -5.99 12.69 -14.19
CA LEU A 213 -6.43 12.91 -12.82
C LEU A 213 -5.26 12.85 -11.83
N GLU A 214 -4.34 11.90 -11.99
CA GLU A 214 -3.11 11.82 -11.19
C GLU A 214 -2.23 13.05 -11.35
N PHE A 215 -2.03 13.51 -12.59
CA PHE A 215 -1.26 14.73 -12.85
C PHE A 215 -1.90 15.96 -12.21
N LEU A 216 -3.21 16.14 -12.36
CA LEU A 216 -3.95 17.24 -11.74
C LEU A 216 -3.83 17.18 -10.21
N PHE A 217 -3.93 15.97 -9.63
CA PHE A 217 -3.77 15.79 -8.19
C PHE A 217 -2.35 16.18 -7.72
N VAL A 218 -1.31 15.71 -8.41
CA VAL A 218 0.09 16.08 -8.08
C VAL A 218 0.30 17.59 -8.19
N TRP A 219 -0.24 18.22 -9.23
CA TRP A 219 -0.18 19.66 -9.38
C TRP A 219 -0.90 20.40 -8.25
N MET A 220 -2.10 19.98 -7.89
CA MET A 220 -2.85 20.54 -6.76
C MET A 220 -2.11 20.29 -5.43
N ALA A 221 -1.49 19.14 -5.26
CA ALA A 221 -0.73 18.81 -4.07
C ALA A 221 0.47 19.74 -3.82
N GLN A 222 1.01 20.36 -4.87
CA GLN A 222 2.11 21.32 -4.76
C GLN A 222 1.64 22.76 -4.54
N THR A 223 0.43 23.09 -4.99
CA THR A 223 -0.04 24.49 -5.08
C THR A 223 -1.14 24.83 -4.08
N VAL A 224 -1.87 23.84 -3.57
CA VAL A 224 -3.06 24.05 -2.73
C VAL A 224 -2.81 23.61 -1.30
N SER A 225 -3.12 24.48 -0.35
CA SER A 225 -3.19 24.15 1.08
C SER A 225 -4.52 24.65 1.65
N ILE A 226 -5.11 23.87 2.56
CA ILE A 226 -6.38 24.17 3.22
C ILE A 226 -6.12 24.22 4.72
N GLY A 227 -6.43 25.36 5.36
CA GLY A 227 -6.21 25.53 6.80
C GLY A 227 -4.75 25.36 7.23
N GLY A 228 -3.78 25.68 6.37
CA GLY A 228 -2.34 25.50 6.63
C GLY A 228 -1.84 24.06 6.39
N THR A 229 -2.70 23.12 6.05
CA THR A 229 -2.33 21.73 5.73
C THR A 229 -2.29 21.54 4.22
N ASN A 230 -1.22 20.90 3.73
CA ASN A 230 -1.10 20.56 2.31
C ASN A 230 -2.22 19.61 1.90
N ILE A 231 -2.84 19.84 0.74
CA ILE A 231 -3.92 19.00 0.21
C ILE A 231 -3.47 17.53 0.03
N TYR A 232 -2.19 17.28 -0.24
CA TYR A 232 -1.62 15.94 -0.30
C TYR A 232 -1.85 15.18 1.01
N THR A 233 -1.52 15.77 2.16
CA THR A 233 -1.71 15.14 3.48
C THR A 233 -3.17 14.87 3.77
N ILE A 234 -4.06 15.81 3.42
CA ILE A 234 -5.52 15.65 3.60
C ILE A 234 -6.02 14.46 2.78
N VAL A 235 -5.63 14.37 1.51
CA VAL A 235 -6.09 13.30 0.62
C VAL A 235 -5.50 11.96 1.01
N VAL A 236 -4.23 11.88 1.40
CA VAL A 236 -3.61 10.63 1.86
C VAL A 236 -4.34 10.08 3.09
N ASN A 237 -4.63 10.93 4.08
CA ASN A 237 -5.38 10.52 5.26
C ASN A 237 -6.82 10.10 4.91
N ALA A 238 -7.51 10.87 4.07
CA ALA A 238 -8.86 10.52 3.61
C ALA A 238 -8.87 9.21 2.80
N THR A 239 -7.86 8.97 1.96
CA THR A 239 -7.75 7.74 1.16
C THR A 239 -7.69 6.51 2.04
N LEU A 240 -6.98 6.54 3.17
CA LEU A 240 -6.94 5.42 4.11
C LEU A 240 -8.33 5.07 4.64
N ILE A 241 -9.06 6.07 5.08
CA ILE A 241 -10.44 5.91 5.60
C ILE A 241 -11.35 5.32 4.51
N PHE A 242 -11.35 5.91 3.31
CA PHE A 242 -12.20 5.45 2.21
C PHE A 242 -11.82 4.05 1.71
N LEU A 243 -10.53 3.70 1.70
CA LEU A 243 -10.04 2.38 1.34
C LEU A 243 -10.63 1.32 2.30
N PHE A 244 -10.46 1.49 3.60
CA PHE A 244 -11.00 0.55 4.58
C PHE A 244 -12.51 0.51 4.59
N LEU A 245 -13.18 1.64 4.40
CA LEU A 245 -14.63 1.68 4.29
C LEU A 245 -15.14 0.91 3.08
N SER A 246 -14.44 0.99 1.94
CA SER A 246 -14.78 0.26 0.72
C SER A 246 -14.70 -1.26 0.87
N PHE A 247 -13.83 -1.77 1.73
CA PHE A 247 -13.76 -3.19 2.07
C PHE A 247 -14.73 -3.58 3.18
N THR A 248 -14.91 -2.71 4.18
CA THR A 248 -15.78 -3.00 5.33
C THR A 248 -17.22 -3.27 4.92
N VAL A 249 -17.77 -2.45 4.01
CA VAL A 249 -19.18 -2.57 3.61
C VAL A 249 -19.49 -3.91 2.91
N PRO A 250 -18.76 -4.33 1.86
CA PRO A 250 -18.99 -5.63 1.23
C PRO A 250 -18.77 -6.82 2.17
N ILE A 251 -17.75 -6.75 3.04
CA ILE A 251 -17.46 -7.82 4.00
C ILE A 251 -18.60 -7.93 5.04
N ALA A 252 -19.08 -6.80 5.57
CA ALA A 252 -20.19 -6.77 6.51
C ALA A 252 -21.48 -7.32 5.89
N LEU A 253 -21.80 -6.92 4.65
CA LEU A 253 -22.95 -7.47 3.92
C LEU A 253 -22.78 -8.97 3.67
N GLY A 254 -21.57 -9.44 3.40
CA GLY A 254 -21.25 -10.85 3.22
C GLY A 254 -21.57 -11.71 4.44
N ILE A 255 -21.42 -11.19 5.67
CA ILE A 255 -21.74 -11.92 6.91
C ILE A 255 -23.21 -12.38 6.92
N PHE A 256 -24.12 -11.52 6.44
CA PHE A 256 -25.55 -11.79 6.40
C PHE A 256 -25.98 -12.52 5.14
N ALA A 257 -25.33 -12.28 4.01
CA ALA A 257 -25.72 -12.83 2.72
C ALA A 257 -25.23 -14.26 2.51
N ILE A 258 -24.10 -14.66 3.12
CA ILE A 258 -23.50 -15.99 2.90
C ILE A 258 -24.43 -17.14 3.35
N GLY A 259 -24.57 -18.13 2.48
CA GLY A 259 -25.48 -19.27 2.74
C GLY A 259 -26.94 -19.00 2.41
N THR A 260 -27.28 -17.82 1.86
CA THR A 260 -28.63 -17.51 1.36
C THR A 260 -28.70 -17.74 -0.16
N PRO A 261 -29.91 -17.88 -0.75
CA PRO A 261 -30.06 -18.00 -2.20
C PRO A 261 -29.54 -16.81 -3.01
N LYS A 262 -29.30 -15.67 -2.36
CA LYS A 262 -28.73 -14.46 -2.98
C LYS A 262 -27.21 -14.52 -3.11
N TRP A 263 -26.55 -15.47 -2.42
CA TRP A 263 -25.11 -15.64 -2.50
C TRP A 263 -24.75 -16.49 -3.72
N PRO A 264 -23.80 -16.07 -4.55
CA PRO A 264 -23.34 -16.85 -5.70
C PRO A 264 -22.69 -18.15 -5.25
N THR A 265 -22.46 -19.07 -6.20
CA THR A 265 -21.77 -20.33 -5.93
C THR A 265 -20.40 -20.08 -5.31
N MET A 266 -20.09 -20.88 -4.27
CA MET A 266 -18.83 -20.75 -3.55
C MET A 266 -17.64 -21.06 -4.43
N GLY A 267 -16.60 -20.24 -4.32
CA GLY A 267 -15.34 -20.46 -5.01
C GLY A 267 -14.48 -21.56 -4.35
N PRO A 268 -13.39 -21.97 -5.00
CA PRO A 268 -12.51 -23.04 -4.52
C PRO A 268 -11.77 -22.72 -3.21
N TRP A 269 -11.71 -21.44 -2.80
CA TRP A 269 -11.10 -20.97 -1.55
C TRP A 269 -12.09 -20.81 -0.40
N TYR A 270 -13.26 -21.39 -0.54
CA TYR A 270 -14.29 -21.31 0.48
C TYR A 270 -13.90 -22.13 1.73
N ILE A 271 -13.90 -21.46 2.88
CA ILE A 271 -13.47 -22.00 4.18
C ILE A 271 -14.63 -22.47 5.08
N GLY A 272 -15.87 -22.45 4.56
CA GLY A 272 -17.08 -22.74 5.34
C GLY A 272 -17.76 -21.48 5.89
N ILE A 273 -19.08 -21.59 6.10
CA ILE A 273 -19.92 -20.45 6.51
C ILE A 273 -19.47 -19.86 7.86
N THR A 274 -19.21 -20.74 8.83
CA THR A 274 -18.87 -20.33 10.21
C THR A 274 -17.53 -19.59 10.25
N LEU A 275 -16.48 -20.17 9.64
CA LEU A 275 -15.17 -19.52 9.58
C LEU A 275 -15.21 -18.22 8.79
N TYR A 276 -15.94 -18.20 7.67
CA TYR A 276 -16.14 -16.96 6.92
C TYR A 276 -16.72 -15.85 7.79
N ARG A 277 -17.82 -16.14 8.51
CA ARG A 277 -18.47 -15.16 9.39
C ARG A 277 -17.55 -14.68 10.51
N LEU A 278 -16.78 -15.58 11.10
CA LEU A 278 -15.80 -15.25 12.14
C LEU A 278 -14.73 -14.30 11.61
N PHE A 279 -14.07 -14.63 10.51
CA PHE A 279 -13.04 -13.78 9.90
C PHE A 279 -13.61 -12.46 9.39
N ALA A 280 -14.79 -12.48 8.80
CA ALA A 280 -15.46 -11.26 8.33
C ALA A 280 -15.82 -10.33 9.50
N ALA A 281 -16.35 -10.86 10.60
CA ALA A 281 -16.66 -10.06 11.80
C ALA A 281 -15.38 -9.48 12.43
N ALA A 282 -14.31 -10.27 12.55
CA ALA A 282 -13.02 -9.79 13.02
C ALA A 282 -12.44 -8.70 12.12
N SER A 283 -12.53 -8.87 10.79
CA SER A 283 -12.06 -7.86 9.81
C SER A 283 -12.86 -6.56 9.94
N VAL A 284 -14.18 -6.63 10.04
CA VAL A 284 -15.04 -5.44 10.21
C VAL A 284 -14.69 -4.70 11.50
N LEU A 285 -14.47 -5.44 12.60
CA LEU A 285 -14.06 -4.85 13.88
C LEU A 285 -12.70 -4.15 13.77
N CYS A 286 -11.70 -4.82 13.20
CA CYS A 286 -10.37 -4.23 12.99
C CYS A 286 -10.44 -2.98 12.11
N MET A 287 -11.18 -3.02 11.01
CA MET A 287 -11.34 -1.86 10.12
C MET A 287 -12.08 -0.71 10.81
N ALA A 288 -13.08 -0.99 11.63
CA ALA A 288 -13.76 0.03 12.41
C ALA A 288 -12.84 0.70 13.43
N LEU A 289 -11.93 -0.07 14.07
CA LEU A 289 -10.92 0.47 14.99
C LEU A 289 -9.85 1.31 14.27
N ILE A 290 -9.56 1.04 13.00
CA ILE A 290 -8.61 1.84 12.20
C ILE A 290 -9.25 3.16 11.76
N ILE A 291 -10.55 3.16 11.47
CA ILE A 291 -11.29 4.34 11.00
C ILE A 291 -11.61 5.30 12.15
N TYR A 292 -11.79 4.77 13.38
CA TYR A 292 -12.05 5.57 14.58
C TYR A 292 -10.79 6.28 15.09
#